data_634b2b79697d6735b026244a91776d0e
#
_entry.id   634b2b79697d6735b026244a91776d0e
#
_cell.length_a   1.000
_cell.length_b   1.000
_cell.length_c   1.000
_cell.angle_alpha   90.00
_cell.angle_beta   90.00
_cell.angle_gamma   90.00
#
_symmetry.space_group_name_H-M   'P 1'
#
loop_
_entity.id
_entity.type
_entity.pdbx_description
1 polymer ?
#
loop_
_entity_poly.entity_id
_entity_poly.type
_entity_poly.pdbx_seq_one_letter_code
_entity_poly.pdbx_strand_id
1 'polypeptide(L)'
;MAILNFHQDPYTIAFDEVGNAFESFYSYHPEMMGELNTTLFSFKDGGIWRHTNDTVFCNFYGTQYGASITTVFNTASIDKKTWISVMETGNTIWACPVITTQMNTGGVSTNQTSLLLESDFATLEAEYQASFLRDSSSPGGLVEGDSLKGGYMVIKFEKTSANSFVYLNSATTKYINSPLNNR
;
A
#
# COMPACT_ATOMS: atom_id res chain seq x y z
N MET A 1 27.51 -5.11 -16.62
CA MET A 1 26.44 -6.13 -16.54
C MET A 1 25.89 -6.08 -15.11
N ALA A 2 24.76 -5.38 -14.90
CA ALA A 2 24.12 -5.29 -13.58
C ALA A 2 23.39 -6.60 -13.34
N ILE A 3 23.84 -7.37 -12.37
CA ILE A 3 23.09 -8.54 -11.87
C ILE A 3 21.96 -7.96 -11.01
N LEU A 4 20.75 -7.94 -11.55
CA LEU A 4 19.54 -7.71 -10.77
C LEU A 4 19.38 -8.91 -9.85
N ASN A 5 19.81 -8.76 -8.61
CA ASN A 5 19.54 -9.73 -7.56
C ASN A 5 18.07 -9.57 -7.17
N PHE A 6 17.19 -10.34 -7.79
CA PHE A 6 15.84 -10.56 -7.31
C PHE A 6 15.95 -11.43 -6.05
N HIS A 7 16.06 -10.78 -4.90
CA HIS A 7 15.79 -11.46 -3.65
C HIS A 7 14.28 -11.70 -3.59
N GLN A 8 13.88 -12.85 -4.12
CA GLN A 8 12.49 -13.25 -4.11
C GLN A 8 12.28 -14.09 -2.86
N ASP A 9 11.69 -13.48 -1.84
CA ASP A 9 10.97 -14.29 -0.89
C ASP A 9 9.90 -15.06 -1.67
N PRO A 10 9.79 -16.38 -1.50
CA PRO A 10 8.78 -17.14 -2.19
C PRO A 10 7.38 -16.61 -1.82
N TYR A 11 6.47 -16.53 -2.79
CA TYR A 11 5.10 -16.08 -2.59
C TYR A 11 4.13 -16.90 -3.45
N THR A 12 2.88 -16.94 -3.03
CA THR A 12 1.79 -17.55 -3.78
C THR A 12 1.04 -16.46 -4.54
N ILE A 13 0.77 -16.69 -5.82
CA ILE A 13 0.04 -15.75 -6.67
C ILE A 13 -1.35 -16.31 -6.93
N ALA A 14 -2.38 -15.48 -6.77
CA ALA A 14 -3.72 -15.79 -7.26
C ALA A 14 -3.96 -15.15 -8.63
N PHE A 15 -4.49 -15.95 -9.53
CA PHE A 15 -4.90 -15.52 -10.86
C PHE A 15 -6.40 -15.74 -11.02
N ASP A 16 -7.12 -14.69 -11.39
CA ASP A 16 -8.54 -14.76 -11.73
C ASP A 16 -8.70 -15.07 -13.22
N GLU A 17 -9.25 -16.25 -13.53
CA GLU A 17 -9.49 -16.68 -14.92
C GLU A 17 -10.63 -15.89 -15.59
N VAL A 18 -11.58 -15.36 -14.81
CA VAL A 18 -12.70 -14.57 -15.35
C VAL A 18 -12.26 -13.17 -15.70
N GLY A 19 -11.53 -12.51 -14.76
CA GLY A 19 -10.94 -11.19 -14.97
C GLY A 19 -9.67 -11.21 -15.81
N ASN A 20 -9.10 -12.41 -16.07
CA ASN A 20 -7.84 -12.62 -16.78
C ASN A 20 -6.71 -11.76 -16.23
N ALA A 21 -6.58 -11.71 -14.90
CA ALA A 21 -5.64 -10.87 -14.19
C ALA A 21 -5.09 -11.55 -12.93
N PHE A 22 -3.91 -11.12 -12.52
CA PHE A 22 -3.39 -11.47 -11.19
C PHE A 22 -4.05 -10.59 -10.15
N GLU A 23 -4.71 -11.21 -9.16
CA GLU A 23 -5.45 -10.50 -8.12
C GLU A 23 -4.59 -10.18 -6.91
N SER A 24 -3.79 -11.13 -6.45
CA SER A 24 -3.13 -11.03 -5.16
C SER A 24 -1.82 -11.78 -5.09
N PHE A 25 -0.96 -11.29 -4.21
CA PHE A 25 0.25 -11.97 -3.76
C PHE A 25 0.07 -12.34 -2.29
N TYR A 26 0.28 -13.61 -1.96
CA TYR A 26 0.16 -14.12 -0.60
C TYR A 26 1.51 -14.53 -0.07
N SER A 27 1.76 -14.24 1.21
CA SER A 27 3.02 -14.56 1.90
C SER A 27 3.10 -16.01 2.38
N TYR A 28 2.11 -16.84 2.12
CA TYR A 28 2.12 -18.24 2.50
C TYR A 28 2.57 -19.15 1.34
N HIS A 29 3.21 -20.27 1.68
CA HIS A 29 3.74 -21.22 0.69
C HIS A 29 3.23 -22.62 1.00
N PRO A 30 2.30 -23.13 0.20
CA PRO A 30 1.87 -24.52 0.28
C PRO A 30 2.94 -25.45 -0.30
N GLU A 31 3.01 -26.67 0.22
CA GLU A 31 3.76 -27.76 -0.39
C GLU A 31 2.97 -28.37 -1.56
N MET A 32 1.65 -28.40 -1.42
CA MET A 32 0.71 -28.83 -2.44
C MET A 32 -0.64 -28.14 -2.23
N MET A 33 -1.37 -27.93 -3.30
CA MET A 33 -2.75 -27.43 -3.29
C MET A 33 -3.64 -28.39 -4.03
N GLY A 34 -4.91 -28.47 -3.63
CA GLY A 34 -5.92 -29.28 -4.28
C GLY A 34 -7.32 -28.76 -3.96
N GLU A 35 -8.24 -29.02 -4.87
CA GLU A 35 -9.65 -28.70 -4.71
C GLU A 35 -10.45 -29.97 -4.47
N LEU A 36 -11.36 -29.92 -3.52
CA LEU A 36 -12.34 -30.95 -3.28
C LEU A 36 -13.68 -30.29 -3.02
N ASN A 37 -14.65 -30.56 -3.89
CA ASN A 37 -16.02 -30.08 -3.74
C ASN A 37 -16.10 -28.53 -3.58
N THR A 38 -15.46 -27.77 -4.47
CA THR A 38 -15.38 -26.30 -4.44
C THR A 38 -14.65 -25.69 -3.24
N THR A 39 -14.00 -26.51 -2.44
CA THR A 39 -13.19 -26.06 -1.31
C THR A 39 -11.71 -26.25 -1.63
N LEU A 40 -10.95 -25.19 -1.52
CA LEU A 40 -9.51 -25.22 -1.68
C LEU A 40 -8.84 -25.73 -0.40
N PHE A 41 -7.99 -26.71 -0.55
CA PHE A 41 -7.13 -27.26 0.50
C PHE A 41 -5.66 -27.07 0.12
N SER A 42 -4.83 -26.89 1.12
CA SER A 42 -3.39 -26.95 0.96
C SER A 42 -2.76 -27.83 2.02
N PHE A 43 -1.56 -28.29 1.70
CA PHE A 43 -0.77 -29.14 2.56
C PHE A 43 0.48 -28.35 2.99
N LYS A 44 0.74 -28.37 4.28
CA LYS A 44 1.89 -27.67 4.84
C LYS A 44 2.30 -28.32 6.15
N ASP A 45 3.60 -28.66 6.28
CA ASP A 45 4.21 -29.23 7.49
C ASP A 45 3.44 -30.46 8.02
N GLY A 46 3.00 -31.36 7.12
CA GLY A 46 2.24 -32.55 7.44
C GLY A 46 0.78 -32.31 7.84
N GLY A 47 0.30 -31.08 7.80
CA GLY A 47 -1.08 -30.68 8.07
C GLY A 47 -1.89 -30.44 6.80
N ILE A 48 -3.21 -30.62 6.89
CA ILE A 48 -4.18 -30.27 5.86
C ILE A 48 -4.89 -28.99 6.30
N TRP A 49 -4.86 -27.98 5.46
CA TRP A 49 -5.43 -26.66 5.74
C TRP A 49 -6.53 -26.35 4.75
N ARG A 50 -7.70 -26.02 5.27
CA ARG A 50 -8.83 -25.56 4.47
C ARG A 50 -8.73 -24.04 4.29
N HIS A 51 -8.78 -23.59 3.06
CA HIS A 51 -8.93 -22.19 2.71
C HIS A 51 -10.42 -21.81 2.63
N THR A 52 -10.70 -20.50 2.61
CA THR A 52 -12.07 -19.97 2.60
C THR A 52 -12.75 -20.15 3.96
N ASN A 53 -12.31 -19.34 4.92
CA ASN A 53 -12.95 -19.26 6.23
C ASN A 53 -13.55 -17.87 6.39
N ASP A 54 -14.84 -17.78 6.63
CA ASP A 54 -15.57 -16.50 6.74
C ASP A 54 -15.41 -15.83 8.09
N THR A 55 -14.69 -16.43 9.02
CA THR A 55 -14.52 -15.91 10.39
C THR A 55 -13.11 -15.47 10.73
N VAL A 56 -12.11 -15.95 10.00
CA VAL A 56 -10.70 -15.61 10.23
C VAL A 56 -10.07 -15.19 8.91
N PHE A 57 -9.67 -13.94 8.81
CA PHE A 57 -9.09 -13.38 7.62
C PHE A 57 -7.58 -13.23 7.75
N CYS A 58 -6.86 -13.28 6.63
CA CYS A 58 -5.41 -13.13 6.55
C CYS A 58 -4.61 -14.04 7.51
N ASN A 59 -5.19 -15.18 7.92
CA ASN A 59 -4.50 -16.16 8.75
C ASN A 59 -4.19 -17.41 7.93
N PHE A 60 -2.93 -17.69 7.73
CA PHE A 60 -2.46 -18.82 6.95
C PHE A 60 -1.52 -19.68 7.79
N TYR A 61 -1.83 -20.97 7.89
CA TYR A 61 -1.05 -21.94 8.68
C TYR A 61 -0.85 -21.53 10.15
N GLY A 62 -1.86 -20.89 10.74
CA GLY A 62 -1.81 -20.40 12.12
C GLY A 62 -1.06 -19.07 12.29
N THR A 63 -0.52 -18.51 11.21
CA THR A 63 0.16 -17.21 11.24
C THR A 63 -0.78 -16.12 10.75
N GLN A 64 -0.94 -15.06 11.55
CA GLN A 64 -1.72 -13.89 11.18
C GLN A 64 -0.86 -12.93 10.36
N TYR A 65 -1.33 -12.58 9.18
CA TYR A 65 -0.71 -11.61 8.29
C TYR A 65 -1.52 -10.31 8.24
N GLY A 66 -0.87 -9.22 7.87
CA GLY A 66 -1.51 -7.96 7.51
C GLY A 66 -1.94 -7.94 6.05
N ALA A 67 -2.77 -6.96 5.72
CA ALA A 67 -3.12 -6.64 4.34
C ALA A 67 -2.42 -5.35 3.91
N SER A 68 -1.89 -5.28 2.71
CA SER A 68 -1.31 -4.05 2.18
C SER A 68 -1.50 -3.92 0.67
N ILE A 69 -1.59 -2.67 0.22
CA ILE A 69 -1.59 -2.33 -1.19
C ILE A 69 -0.69 -1.11 -1.41
N THR A 70 0.11 -1.16 -2.45
CA THR A 70 0.94 -0.03 -2.87
C THR A 70 0.40 0.53 -4.17
N THR A 71 0.11 1.82 -4.20
CA THR A 71 -0.45 2.50 -5.36
C THR A 71 0.35 3.74 -5.72
N VAL A 72 0.29 4.11 -7.00
CA VAL A 72 0.95 5.29 -7.56
C VAL A 72 -0.11 6.32 -7.96
N PHE A 73 -0.02 7.50 -7.39
CA PHE A 73 -0.83 8.65 -7.76
C PHE A 73 -0.05 9.52 -8.74
N ASN A 74 -0.48 9.52 -10.00
CA ASN A 74 0.21 10.21 -11.09
C ASN A 74 -0.74 10.99 -12.02
N THR A 75 -1.77 11.61 -11.47
CA THR A 75 -2.65 12.49 -12.24
C THR A 75 -1.87 13.71 -12.72
N ALA A 76 -2.03 14.11 -13.98
CA ALA A 76 -1.29 15.22 -14.61
C ALA A 76 0.24 15.05 -14.44
N SER A 77 0.81 14.01 -15.06
CA SER A 77 2.19 13.56 -14.89
C SER A 77 3.27 14.60 -15.24
N ILE A 78 2.94 15.60 -16.05
CA ILE A 78 3.85 16.67 -16.46
C ILE A 78 4.00 17.73 -15.35
N ASP A 79 2.98 17.88 -14.51
CA ASP A 79 2.94 18.95 -13.51
C ASP A 79 3.70 18.56 -12.25
N LYS A 80 4.49 19.49 -11.72
CA LYS A 80 5.02 19.39 -10.38
C LYS A 80 3.92 19.77 -9.38
N LYS A 81 3.72 18.90 -8.42
CA LYS A 81 2.66 19.00 -7.41
C LYS A 81 3.24 19.21 -6.04
N THR A 82 2.52 19.95 -5.20
CA THR A 82 2.67 19.91 -3.75
C THR A 82 1.50 19.12 -3.20
N TRP A 83 1.79 17.98 -2.59
CA TRP A 83 0.81 17.05 -2.06
C TRP A 83 0.29 17.53 -0.72
N ILE A 84 -1.03 17.54 -0.54
CA ILE A 84 -1.70 18.16 0.62
C ILE A 84 -2.27 17.11 1.55
N SER A 85 -3.10 16.20 1.04
CA SER A 85 -3.82 15.23 1.85
C SER A 85 -4.13 13.96 1.07
N VAL A 86 -4.38 12.90 1.80
CA VAL A 86 -4.97 11.66 1.32
C VAL A 86 -6.34 11.49 1.94
N MET A 87 -7.24 10.91 1.20
CA MET A 87 -8.58 10.51 1.61
C MET A 87 -8.78 9.06 1.20
N GLU A 88 -9.30 8.26 2.10
CA GLU A 88 -9.62 6.86 1.85
C GLU A 88 -11.06 6.55 2.28
N THR A 89 -11.68 5.60 1.57
CA THR A 89 -12.99 5.06 1.92
C THR A 89 -12.88 3.56 2.10
N GLY A 90 -13.53 3.05 3.14
CA GLY A 90 -13.51 1.65 3.50
C GLY A 90 -14.27 1.41 4.79
N ASN A 91 -14.16 0.23 5.37
CA ASN A 91 -14.79 -0.06 6.65
C ASN A 91 -13.88 0.22 7.86
N THR A 92 -12.62 0.54 7.62
CA THR A 92 -11.63 0.87 8.64
C THR A 92 -10.54 1.76 8.06
N ILE A 93 -9.81 2.48 8.91
CA ILE A 93 -8.66 3.27 8.53
C ILE A 93 -7.48 2.34 8.20
N TRP A 94 -6.76 2.67 7.12
CA TRP A 94 -5.50 2.03 6.76
C TRP A 94 -4.35 3.00 7.03
N ALA A 95 -3.32 2.55 7.72
CA ALA A 95 -2.10 3.35 7.88
C ALA A 95 -1.36 3.49 6.55
N CYS A 96 -0.62 4.58 6.38
CA CYS A 96 0.28 4.77 5.25
C CYS A 96 1.74 4.80 5.74
N PRO A 97 2.34 3.64 6.06
CA PRO A 97 3.67 3.60 6.67
C PRO A 97 4.78 4.02 5.70
N VAL A 98 4.51 4.00 4.41
CA VAL A 98 5.47 4.42 3.38
C VAL A 98 4.76 5.33 2.38
N ILE A 99 5.19 6.58 2.35
CA ILE A 99 4.78 7.58 1.37
C ILE A 99 6.07 8.11 0.75
N THR A 100 6.20 8.03 -0.57
CA THR A 100 7.39 8.53 -1.27
C THR A 100 6.99 9.38 -2.46
N THR A 101 7.75 10.42 -2.70
CA THR A 101 7.68 11.24 -3.92
C THR A 101 9.06 11.66 -4.33
N GLN A 102 9.24 12.08 -5.56
CA GLN A 102 10.52 12.51 -6.08
C GLN A 102 10.44 13.95 -6.55
N MET A 103 11.19 14.80 -5.86
CA MET A 103 11.39 16.19 -6.26
C MET A 103 12.58 16.26 -7.21
N ASN A 104 12.42 16.99 -8.30
CA ASN A 104 13.52 17.31 -9.21
C ASN A 104 13.74 18.82 -9.22
N THR A 105 14.93 19.25 -8.79
CA THR A 105 15.32 20.66 -8.75
C THR A 105 16.69 20.82 -9.42
N GLY A 106 16.73 21.61 -10.50
CA GLY A 106 17.96 21.88 -11.21
C GLY A 106 18.64 20.63 -11.79
N GLY A 107 17.87 19.61 -12.19
CA GLY A 107 18.38 18.34 -12.71
C GLY A 107 18.82 17.34 -11.65
N VAL A 108 18.69 17.67 -10.37
CA VAL A 108 18.96 16.75 -9.26
C VAL A 108 17.63 16.20 -8.74
N SER A 109 17.52 14.86 -8.73
CA SER A 109 16.36 14.16 -8.17
C SER A 109 16.61 13.87 -6.69
N THR A 110 15.69 14.31 -5.84
CA THR A 110 15.72 14.06 -4.40
C THR A 110 14.44 13.31 -4.01
N ASN A 111 14.61 12.17 -3.37
CA ASN A 111 13.48 11.43 -2.80
C ASN A 111 13.06 12.06 -1.49
N GLN A 112 11.77 12.32 -1.37
CA GLN A 112 11.14 12.74 -0.13
C GLN A 112 10.31 11.57 0.40
N THR A 113 10.30 11.40 1.71
CA THR A 113 9.60 10.34 2.40
C THR A 113 8.71 10.87 3.51
N SER A 114 7.60 10.21 3.76
CA SER A 114 6.70 10.52 4.86
C SER A 114 5.95 9.26 5.29
N LEU A 115 5.15 9.39 6.33
CA LEU A 115 4.27 8.33 6.81
C LEU A 115 3.01 8.95 7.43
N LEU A 116 1.95 8.14 7.54
CA LEU A 116 0.74 8.45 8.29
C LEU A 116 0.33 7.22 9.10
N LEU A 117 0.06 7.44 10.36
CA LEU A 117 -0.50 6.43 11.26
C LEU A 117 -2.03 6.44 11.17
N GLU A 118 -2.69 5.38 11.62
CA GLU A 118 -4.16 5.36 11.70
C GLU A 118 -4.71 6.52 12.54
N SER A 119 -3.96 6.96 13.58
CA SER A 119 -4.32 8.09 14.44
C SER A 119 -4.26 9.46 13.78
N ASP A 120 -3.61 9.58 12.63
CA ASP A 120 -3.49 10.84 11.89
C ASP A 120 -4.72 11.12 11.01
N PHE A 121 -5.58 10.12 10.85
CA PHE A 121 -6.79 10.23 10.06
C PHE A 121 -7.97 10.72 10.91
N ALA A 122 -8.67 11.70 10.38
CA ALA A 122 -9.97 12.14 10.89
C ALA A 122 -11.10 11.51 10.06
N THR A 123 -12.16 11.09 10.75
CA THR A 123 -13.37 10.61 10.08
C THR A 123 -14.26 11.80 9.77
N LEU A 124 -14.59 11.98 8.50
CA LEU A 124 -15.45 13.04 8.01
C LEU A 124 -16.44 12.43 6.99
N GLU A 125 -17.74 12.52 7.27
CA GLU A 125 -18.82 12.06 6.36
C GLU A 125 -18.62 10.61 5.83
N ALA A 126 -18.21 9.70 6.71
CA ALA A 126 -17.89 8.29 6.40
C ALA A 126 -16.62 8.10 5.52
N GLU A 127 -15.80 9.10 5.41
CA GLU A 127 -14.49 9.06 4.77
C GLU A 127 -13.39 9.29 5.81
N TYR A 128 -12.22 8.76 5.56
CA TYR A 128 -11.04 8.95 6.41
C TYR A 128 -10.05 9.86 5.69
N GLN A 129 -9.73 10.98 6.31
CA GLN A 129 -8.87 11.99 5.71
C GLN A 129 -7.70 12.34 6.62
N ALA A 130 -6.51 12.45 6.03
CA ALA A 130 -5.29 12.90 6.71
C ALA A 130 -4.52 13.89 5.84
N SER A 131 -3.94 14.92 6.49
CA SER A 131 -2.97 15.80 5.83
C SER A 131 -1.62 15.11 5.79
N PHE A 132 -0.91 15.20 4.66
CA PHE A 132 0.45 14.66 4.59
C PHE A 132 1.37 15.38 5.58
N LEU A 133 2.10 14.59 6.35
CA LEU A 133 3.22 15.10 7.12
C LEU A 133 4.36 15.51 6.19
N ARG A 134 5.29 16.27 6.71
CA ARG A 134 6.41 16.79 5.93
C ARG A 134 7.45 15.71 5.64
N ASP A 135 8.41 16.05 4.79
CA ASP A 135 9.51 15.17 4.44
C ASP A 135 10.31 14.76 5.68
N SER A 136 10.33 13.47 5.98
CA SER A 136 11.03 12.88 7.12
C SER A 136 12.51 12.59 6.86
N SER A 137 12.99 12.80 5.64
CA SER A 137 14.40 12.55 5.29
C SER A 137 15.38 13.50 5.95
N SER A 138 14.87 14.64 6.46
CA SER A 138 15.66 15.64 7.21
C SER A 138 15.46 15.51 8.72
N PRO A 139 16.46 15.87 9.56
CA PRO A 139 16.29 15.92 11.01
C PRO A 139 15.10 16.81 11.41
N GLY A 140 14.21 16.31 12.25
CA GLY A 140 12.97 17.01 12.61
C GLY A 140 11.90 17.05 11.51
N GLY A 141 12.11 16.30 10.43
CA GLY A 141 11.44 16.45 9.15
C GLY A 141 9.92 16.35 9.17
N LEU A 142 9.30 15.52 10.00
CA LEU A 142 7.82 15.39 10.02
C LEU A 142 7.11 16.71 10.40
N VAL A 143 7.76 17.60 11.13
CA VAL A 143 7.22 18.90 11.57
C VAL A 143 7.89 20.06 10.83
N GLU A 144 9.21 20.05 10.70
CA GLU A 144 10.03 21.17 10.18
C GLU A 144 10.51 20.93 8.73
N GLY A 145 10.35 19.72 8.21
CA GLY A 145 10.75 19.35 6.85
C GLY A 145 9.99 20.08 5.75
N ASP A 146 10.44 19.91 4.55
CA ASP A 146 9.77 20.45 3.35
C ASP A 146 8.44 19.76 3.08
N SER A 147 7.53 20.51 2.45
CA SER A 147 6.30 19.90 1.92
C SER A 147 6.64 18.85 0.85
N LEU A 148 5.89 17.78 0.80
CA LEU A 148 6.08 16.73 -0.21
C LEU A 148 5.77 17.28 -1.61
N LYS A 149 6.75 17.21 -2.50
CA LYS A 149 6.65 17.73 -3.88
C LYS A 149 7.13 16.71 -4.88
N GLY A 150 6.42 16.61 -6.00
CA GLY A 150 6.83 15.72 -7.08
C GLY A 150 5.79 15.59 -8.18
N GLY A 151 6.14 14.98 -9.28
CA GLY A 151 5.22 14.67 -10.37
C GLY A 151 4.26 13.52 -10.03
N TYR A 152 4.69 12.59 -9.20
CA TYR A 152 3.92 11.45 -8.72
C TYR A 152 4.16 11.20 -7.24
N MET A 153 3.31 10.39 -6.62
CA MET A 153 3.44 9.94 -5.25
C MET A 153 3.12 8.44 -5.18
N VAL A 154 3.92 7.71 -4.44
CA VAL A 154 3.69 6.29 -4.14
C VAL A 154 3.26 6.20 -2.68
N ILE A 155 2.16 5.53 -2.42
CA ILE A 155 1.63 5.31 -1.07
C ILE A 155 1.43 3.81 -0.86
N LYS A 156 1.97 3.27 0.22
CA LYS A 156 1.62 1.96 0.74
C LYS A 156 0.53 2.13 1.80
N PHE A 157 -0.65 1.60 1.53
CA PHE A 157 -1.70 1.43 2.53
C PHE A 157 -1.52 0.09 3.22
N GLU A 158 -1.62 0.05 4.54
CA GLU A 158 -1.38 -1.16 5.32
C GLU A 158 -2.33 -1.28 6.50
N LYS A 159 -2.85 -2.49 6.70
CA LYS A 159 -3.58 -2.90 7.89
C LYS A 159 -2.84 -4.07 8.52
N THR A 160 -2.14 -3.82 9.61
CA THR A 160 -1.26 -4.81 10.25
C THR A 160 -2.03 -5.94 10.94
N SER A 161 -3.26 -5.69 11.37
CA SER A 161 -4.14 -6.66 12.04
C SER A 161 -5.42 -6.86 11.24
N ALA A 162 -5.35 -7.64 10.18
CA ALA A 162 -6.49 -7.95 9.33
C ALA A 162 -7.17 -9.28 9.75
N ASN A 163 -7.46 -9.45 11.05
CA ASN A 163 -8.14 -10.64 11.58
C ASN A 163 -9.68 -10.60 11.42
N SER A 164 -10.22 -9.49 10.98
CA SER A 164 -11.61 -9.31 10.57
C SER A 164 -11.68 -8.93 9.10
N PHE A 165 -12.87 -8.95 8.52
CA PHE A 165 -13.06 -8.48 7.14
C PHE A 165 -12.77 -6.98 7.06
N VAL A 166 -11.74 -6.62 6.31
CA VAL A 166 -11.34 -5.24 6.06
C VAL A 166 -11.28 -5.00 4.55
N TYR A 167 -11.71 -3.82 4.13
CA TYR A 167 -11.60 -3.40 2.74
C TYR A 167 -11.25 -1.92 2.62
N LEU A 168 -10.47 -1.61 1.62
CA LEU A 168 -10.21 -0.27 1.11
C LEU A 168 -10.94 -0.14 -0.23
N ASN A 169 -11.97 0.68 -0.27
CA ASN A 169 -12.80 0.85 -1.47
C ASN A 169 -12.18 1.82 -2.47
N SER A 170 -11.69 2.95 -1.97
CA SER A 170 -10.98 3.92 -2.79
C SER A 170 -9.97 4.71 -1.98
N ALA A 171 -8.98 5.25 -2.68
CA ALA A 171 -8.05 6.21 -2.13
C ALA A 171 -7.84 7.34 -3.14
N THR A 172 -7.86 8.57 -2.66
CA THR A 172 -7.64 9.77 -3.46
C THR A 172 -6.65 10.70 -2.79
N THR A 173 -5.96 11.50 -3.58
CA THR A 173 -5.00 12.49 -3.07
C THR A 173 -5.35 13.88 -3.55
N LYS A 174 -5.19 14.86 -2.67
CA LYS A 174 -5.32 16.27 -3.00
C LYS A 174 -3.94 16.89 -3.17
N TYR A 175 -3.77 17.67 -4.20
CA TYR A 175 -2.55 18.41 -4.47
C TYR A 175 -2.86 19.82 -5.01
N ILE A 176 -1.85 20.67 -5.00
CA ILE A 176 -1.83 21.95 -5.71
C ILE A 176 -0.64 21.96 -6.66
N ASN A 177 -0.75 22.66 -7.77
CA ASN A 177 0.37 22.83 -8.69
C ASN A 177 1.46 23.63 -8.00
N SER A 178 2.69 23.14 -8.07
CA SER A 178 3.84 23.86 -7.47
C SER A 178 4.16 25.09 -8.30
N PRO A 179 4.29 26.28 -7.67
CA PRO A 179 4.60 27.51 -8.41
C PRO A 179 5.99 27.52 -9.06
N LEU A 180 6.83 26.50 -8.80
CA LEU A 180 8.17 26.37 -9.36
C LEU A 180 8.20 25.76 -10.79
N ASN A 181 7.06 25.58 -11.43
CA ASN A 181 6.99 25.03 -12.78
C ASN A 181 7.46 25.97 -13.90
N ASN A 182 7.78 27.22 -13.61
CA ASN A 182 8.10 28.25 -14.60
C ASN A 182 9.56 28.73 -14.60
N ARG A 183 10.52 27.83 -14.33
CA ARG A 183 11.93 28.16 -14.56
C ARG A 183 12.71 26.98 -15.14
#